data_5a9b19191e89b97d915a47e5ab6fc7db
#
_entry.id   5a9b19191e89b97d915a47e5ab6fc7db
#
_cell.length_a   1.000
_cell.length_b   1.000
_cell.length_c   1.000
_cell.angle_alpha   90.00
_cell.angle_beta   90.00
_cell.angle_gamma   90.00
#
_symmetry.space_group_name_H-M   'P 1'
#
loop_
_entity.id
_entity.type
_entity.pdbx_description
1 polymer ?
#
loop_
_entity_poly.entity_id
_entity_poly.type
_entity_poly.pdbx_seq_one_letter_code
_entity_poly.pdbx_strand_id
1 'polypeptide(L)'
;MRKLYYMGLEPYKARYTLQLQDWNETVFKQRKLDYVIVPGETLSNDQAIVTGQVLDAHGRTYFGMSQLMNLIKMMKAGELNSEDVIYFEDMFQPGIESLPYILKQIDPSHRPRIYVRCLAQSIDPDDFVHVWGMQDFMGHYEKMVDSFVDGVLATNEEMVMHMKIAGWKAPIYNISGLAFGKSEVQSRVANIKPFADRKYRVVFSARWDQEKQPDFYMDLIEAWHAQPGLEEVEFCVCSGSSLKSNNESYMKRTRELFLAGKLKIYENLEKNDYYNIVNDSRVVFNCALQDWVSNTVSEADSLGCNVLYPAYRSFPETFSNDPDRLYIPWSIEDAMDKLEALLDFPHPRMGEISDRNDSTIDRICDILEGKGEDMLRMTTDYRKHTRESKF
;
A
#
# COMPACT_ATOMS: atom_id res chain seq x y z
N MET A 1 8.03 25.33 2.24
CA MET A 1 6.64 24.96 2.58
C MET A 1 6.24 25.76 3.80
N ARG A 2 5.16 26.50 3.74
CA ARG A 2 4.67 27.29 4.88
C ARG A 2 3.71 26.46 5.72
N LYS A 3 2.71 25.86 5.10
CA LYS A 3 1.78 24.96 5.78
C LYS A 3 1.42 23.76 4.90
N LEU A 4 1.26 22.60 5.50
CA LEU A 4 0.81 21.37 4.85
C LEU A 4 -0.68 21.13 5.14
N TYR A 5 -1.49 21.06 4.11
CA TYR A 5 -2.87 20.59 4.18
C TYR A 5 -2.93 19.12 3.76
N TYR A 6 -3.07 18.25 4.74
CA TYR A 6 -3.07 16.82 4.52
C TYR A 6 -4.47 16.30 4.26
N MET A 7 -4.65 15.71 3.08
CA MET A 7 -5.88 15.07 2.61
C MET A 7 -5.71 13.56 2.76
N GLY A 8 -6.00 13.05 3.96
CA GLY A 8 -5.86 11.62 4.28
C GLY A 8 -6.97 10.77 3.70
N LEU A 9 -6.80 9.45 3.79
CA LEU A 9 -7.80 8.47 3.42
C LEU A 9 -8.84 8.30 4.53
N GLU A 10 -9.97 7.72 4.16
CA GLU A 10 -11.02 7.37 5.11
C GLU A 10 -10.49 6.40 6.21
N PRO A 11 -10.62 6.73 7.51
CA PRO A 11 -9.98 6.01 8.60
C PRO A 11 -10.82 4.80 9.06
N TYR A 12 -10.78 3.70 8.33
CA TYR A 12 -11.49 2.47 8.66
C TYR A 12 -10.69 1.58 9.61
N LYS A 13 -11.28 1.15 10.73
CA LYS A 13 -10.61 0.31 11.75
C LYS A 13 -10.00 -0.98 11.21
N ALA A 14 -10.65 -1.61 10.23
CA ALA A 14 -10.19 -2.86 9.64
C ALA A 14 -9.10 -2.67 8.55
N ARG A 15 -8.74 -1.43 8.23
CA ARG A 15 -7.79 -1.10 7.16
C ARG A 15 -6.56 -0.38 7.72
N TYR A 16 -5.47 -0.47 6.98
CA TYR A 16 -4.26 0.29 7.26
C TYR A 16 -4.46 1.81 7.20
N THR A 17 -5.56 2.28 6.59
CA THR A 17 -5.84 3.71 6.42
C THR A 17 -5.95 4.47 7.75
N LEU A 18 -6.46 3.82 8.81
CA LEU A 18 -6.45 4.41 10.15
C LEU A 18 -5.01 4.57 10.67
N GLN A 19 -4.21 3.50 10.60
CA GLN A 19 -2.81 3.53 11.02
C GLN A 19 -1.99 4.52 10.18
N LEU A 20 -2.27 4.62 8.89
CA LEU A 20 -1.57 5.51 7.98
C LEU A 20 -1.69 6.98 8.41
N GLN A 21 -2.86 7.41 8.86
CA GLN A 21 -3.04 8.76 9.37
C GLN A 21 -2.17 9.00 10.62
N ASP A 22 -2.20 8.06 11.57
CA ASP A 22 -1.42 8.16 12.81
C ASP A 22 0.10 8.17 12.53
N TRP A 23 0.56 7.37 11.57
CA TRP A 23 1.97 7.35 11.16
C TRP A 23 2.41 8.68 10.54
N ASN A 24 1.61 9.23 9.62
CA ASN A 24 1.88 10.53 9.02
C ASN A 24 1.92 11.63 10.09
N GLU A 25 0.92 11.69 10.98
CA GLU A 25 0.90 12.69 12.05
C GLU A 25 2.12 12.58 12.98
N THR A 26 2.55 11.36 13.29
CA THR A 26 3.72 11.13 14.13
C THR A 26 4.95 11.76 13.51
N VAL A 27 5.21 11.51 12.23
CA VAL A 27 6.36 12.08 11.51
C VAL A 27 6.21 13.60 11.35
N PHE A 28 5.02 14.11 11.04
CA PHE A 28 4.79 15.56 10.94
C PHE A 28 5.12 16.28 12.25
N LYS A 29 4.72 15.71 13.40
CA LYS A 29 5.05 16.24 14.74
C LYS A 29 6.55 16.18 15.03
N GLN A 30 7.21 15.05 14.72
CA GLN A 30 8.66 14.88 14.90
C GLN A 30 9.45 15.90 14.07
N ARG A 31 9.03 16.14 12.84
CA ARG A 31 9.63 17.12 11.94
C ARG A 31 9.22 18.58 12.25
N LYS A 32 8.30 18.78 13.19
CA LYS A 32 7.74 20.10 13.56
C LYS A 32 7.14 20.85 12.37
N LEU A 33 6.45 20.12 11.48
CA LEU A 33 5.75 20.74 10.37
C LEU A 33 4.56 21.56 10.88
N ASP A 34 4.29 22.69 10.23
CA ASP A 34 3.00 23.38 10.36
C ASP A 34 2.01 22.66 9.43
N TYR A 35 1.07 21.92 10.00
CA TYR A 35 0.12 21.12 9.20
C TYR A 35 -1.31 21.21 9.72
N VAL A 36 -2.23 20.94 8.82
CA VAL A 36 -3.66 20.77 9.07
C VAL A 36 -4.12 19.47 8.44
N ILE A 37 -4.73 18.59 9.24
CA ILE A 37 -5.50 17.48 8.69
C ILE A 37 -6.84 18.02 8.27
N VAL A 38 -7.13 17.99 6.97
CA VAL A 38 -8.43 18.42 6.46
C VAL A 38 -9.45 17.34 6.80
N PRO A 39 -10.47 17.62 7.62
CA PRO A 39 -11.39 16.58 8.06
C PRO A 39 -12.37 16.19 6.95
N GLY A 40 -12.65 14.88 6.86
CA GLY A 40 -13.76 14.31 6.10
C GLY A 40 -14.82 13.73 7.04
N GLU A 41 -16.04 13.58 6.55
CA GLU A 41 -17.15 12.97 7.27
C GLU A 41 -17.32 11.50 6.83
N THR A 42 -17.61 10.61 7.78
CA THR A 42 -17.91 9.20 7.51
C THR A 42 -19.42 8.97 7.47
N LEU A 43 -19.90 8.14 6.54
CA LEU A 43 -21.34 7.83 6.42
C LEU A 43 -21.86 6.98 7.57
N SER A 44 -21.05 6.05 8.06
CA SER A 44 -21.40 5.19 9.19
C SER A 44 -20.15 4.76 9.95
N ASN A 45 -20.34 4.41 11.24
CA ASN A 45 -19.26 3.84 12.05
C ASN A 45 -19.06 2.33 11.82
N ASP A 46 -20.00 1.65 11.15
CA ASP A 46 -20.01 0.22 10.88
C ASP A 46 -19.60 -0.09 9.43
N GLN A 47 -18.38 0.28 9.09
CA GLN A 47 -17.87 0.04 7.75
C GLN A 47 -17.24 -1.35 7.68
N ALA A 48 -18.07 -2.34 7.38
CA ALA A 48 -17.59 -3.67 7.04
C ALA A 48 -16.92 -3.62 5.66
N ILE A 49 -15.68 -4.10 5.57
CA ILE A 49 -15.06 -4.42 4.28
C ILE A 49 -15.86 -5.57 3.70
N VAL A 50 -16.56 -5.32 2.61
CA VAL A 50 -17.29 -6.36 1.89
C VAL A 50 -16.32 -7.07 0.96
N THR A 51 -16.19 -8.38 1.09
CA THR A 51 -15.36 -9.20 0.18
C THR A 51 -15.86 -9.04 -1.25
N GLY A 52 -14.91 -8.85 -2.19
CA GLY A 52 -15.24 -8.56 -3.59
C GLY A 52 -15.51 -7.08 -3.86
N GLN A 53 -15.43 -6.21 -2.84
CA GLN A 53 -15.44 -4.76 -2.99
C GLN A 53 -14.13 -4.21 -2.43
N VAL A 54 -13.28 -3.71 -3.30
CA VAL A 54 -11.98 -3.16 -2.89
C VAL A 54 -12.15 -1.89 -2.08
N LEU A 55 -13.14 -1.09 -2.44
CA LEU A 55 -13.48 0.18 -1.81
C LEU A 55 -14.97 0.21 -1.50
N ASP A 56 -15.34 0.79 -0.34
CA ASP A 56 -16.70 1.25 -0.12
C ASP A 56 -16.92 2.51 -0.97
N ALA A 57 -17.51 2.34 -2.16
CA ALA A 57 -17.68 3.43 -3.11
C ALA A 57 -18.49 4.61 -2.56
N HIS A 58 -19.51 4.33 -1.74
CA HIS A 58 -20.33 5.38 -1.13
C HIS A 58 -19.58 6.08 0.00
N GLY A 59 -19.00 5.33 0.94
CA GLY A 59 -18.28 5.87 2.07
C GLY A 59 -17.05 6.66 1.65
N ARG A 60 -16.26 6.11 0.71
CA ARG A 60 -15.10 6.80 0.15
C ARG A 60 -15.48 8.09 -0.57
N THR A 61 -16.54 8.06 -1.39
CA THR A 61 -17.00 9.26 -2.11
C THR A 61 -17.50 10.32 -1.13
N TYR A 62 -18.31 9.93 -0.16
CA TYR A 62 -18.82 10.86 0.85
C TYR A 62 -17.70 11.49 1.66
N PHE A 63 -16.74 10.68 2.15
CA PHE A 63 -15.58 11.16 2.89
C PHE A 63 -14.75 12.14 2.05
N GLY A 64 -14.36 11.75 0.82
CA GLY A 64 -13.54 12.57 -0.06
C GLY A 64 -14.21 13.90 -0.43
N MET A 65 -15.49 13.86 -0.80
CA MET A 65 -16.23 15.08 -1.14
C MET A 65 -16.41 16.00 0.07
N SER A 66 -16.73 15.50 1.26
CA SER A 66 -16.85 16.30 2.48
C SER A 66 -15.52 16.94 2.89
N GLN A 67 -14.42 16.18 2.74
CA GLN A 67 -13.06 16.68 2.97
C GLN A 67 -12.71 17.81 1.98
N LEU A 68 -13.02 17.64 0.69
CA LEU A 68 -12.82 18.70 -0.28
C LEU A 68 -13.69 19.94 0.00
N MET A 69 -14.93 19.76 0.41
CA MET A 69 -15.80 20.90 0.83
C MET A 69 -15.15 21.71 1.95
N ASN A 70 -14.51 21.06 2.92
CA ASN A 70 -13.80 21.75 3.99
C ASN A 70 -12.55 22.47 3.45
N LEU A 71 -11.78 21.87 2.57
CA LEU A 71 -10.66 22.52 1.90
C LEU A 71 -11.12 23.77 1.12
N ILE A 72 -12.22 23.68 0.38
CA ILE A 72 -12.78 24.82 -0.38
C ILE A 72 -13.18 25.96 0.56
N LYS A 73 -13.75 25.67 1.74
CA LYS A 73 -14.05 26.70 2.75
C LYS A 73 -12.79 27.41 3.22
N MET A 74 -11.71 26.66 3.49
CA MET A 74 -10.41 27.22 3.88
C MET A 74 -9.81 28.08 2.76
N MET A 75 -9.87 27.63 1.52
CA MET A 75 -9.44 28.43 0.36
C MET A 75 -10.26 29.71 0.24
N LYS A 76 -11.57 29.65 0.39
CA LYS A 76 -12.46 30.81 0.32
C LYS A 76 -12.21 31.79 1.47
N ALA A 77 -11.83 31.31 2.65
CA ALA A 77 -11.44 32.14 3.79
C ALA A 77 -10.04 32.82 3.62
N GLY A 78 -9.30 32.48 2.57
CA GLY A 78 -7.95 33.01 2.32
C GLY A 78 -6.88 32.41 3.24
N GLU A 79 -7.10 31.20 3.75
CA GLU A 79 -6.17 30.53 4.66
C GLU A 79 -4.96 29.96 3.93
N LEU A 80 -5.07 29.73 2.61
CA LEU A 80 -4.00 29.15 1.77
C LEU A 80 -3.32 30.19 0.91
N ASN A 81 -2.04 29.98 0.65
CA ASN A 81 -1.21 30.82 -0.24
C ASN A 81 -0.27 29.97 -1.10
N SER A 82 0.49 30.62 -1.99
CA SER A 82 1.34 29.94 -2.98
C SER A 82 2.53 29.16 -2.39
N GLU A 83 2.89 29.39 -1.13
CA GLU A 83 3.94 28.65 -0.45
C GLU A 83 3.43 27.37 0.23
N ASP A 84 2.12 27.29 0.43
CA ASP A 84 1.47 26.14 1.08
C ASP A 84 1.39 24.94 0.14
N VAL A 85 1.21 23.78 0.74
CA VAL A 85 1.12 22.51 0.03
C VAL A 85 -0.15 21.78 0.43
N ILE A 86 -0.89 21.29 -0.55
CA ILE A 86 -1.95 20.32 -0.37
C ILE A 86 -1.38 18.96 -0.79
N TYR A 87 -1.43 17.98 0.10
CA TYR A 87 -1.01 16.62 -0.18
C TYR A 87 -2.17 15.64 -0.05
N PHE A 88 -2.51 15.00 -1.15
CA PHE A 88 -3.50 13.92 -1.21
C PHE A 88 -2.81 12.57 -1.07
N GLU A 89 -3.19 11.82 -0.06
CA GLU A 89 -2.66 10.48 0.23
C GLU A 89 -3.04 9.45 -0.86
N ASP A 90 -4.04 9.75 -1.66
CA ASP A 90 -4.37 8.99 -2.88
C ASP A 90 -4.82 9.97 -3.97
N MET A 91 -4.26 9.81 -5.16
CA MET A 91 -4.69 10.63 -6.31
C MET A 91 -6.15 10.38 -6.68
N PHE A 92 -6.67 9.18 -6.39
CA PHE A 92 -8.08 8.84 -6.59
C PHE A 92 -8.93 9.30 -5.40
N GLN A 93 -8.95 10.62 -5.22
CA GLN A 93 -9.76 11.29 -4.20
C GLN A 93 -11.01 11.88 -4.84
N PRO A 94 -12.22 11.34 -4.58
CA PRO A 94 -13.45 11.89 -5.10
C PRO A 94 -13.61 13.37 -4.74
N GLY A 95 -13.94 14.19 -5.73
CA GLY A 95 -14.06 15.65 -5.59
C GLY A 95 -12.83 16.43 -6.07
N ILE A 96 -11.64 15.81 -6.16
CA ILE A 96 -10.40 16.49 -6.62
C ILE A 96 -10.56 17.10 -8.02
N GLU A 97 -11.46 16.57 -8.83
CA GLU A 97 -11.82 17.04 -10.17
C GLU A 97 -12.36 18.49 -10.18
N SER A 98 -12.79 19.00 -9.04
CA SER A 98 -13.24 20.39 -8.90
C SER A 98 -12.07 21.40 -8.78
N LEU A 99 -10.90 20.95 -8.34
CA LEU A 99 -9.76 21.83 -8.08
C LEU A 99 -9.26 22.60 -9.30
N PRO A 100 -9.13 22.00 -10.50
CA PRO A 100 -8.69 22.76 -11.69
C PRO A 100 -9.54 24.00 -11.96
N TYR A 101 -10.87 23.89 -11.82
CA TYR A 101 -11.79 25.00 -11.99
C TYR A 101 -11.54 26.11 -10.94
N ILE A 102 -11.42 25.72 -9.66
CA ILE A 102 -11.20 26.67 -8.55
C ILE A 102 -9.85 27.37 -8.71
N LEU A 103 -8.79 26.61 -8.96
CA LEU A 103 -7.42 27.14 -9.09
C LEU A 103 -7.29 28.15 -10.23
N LYS A 104 -8.06 27.99 -11.31
CA LYS A 104 -8.08 28.95 -12.41
C LYS A 104 -8.74 30.29 -12.05
N GLN A 105 -9.61 30.31 -11.04
CA GLN A 105 -10.35 31.51 -10.61
C GLN A 105 -9.65 32.28 -9.50
N ILE A 106 -8.68 31.70 -8.80
CA ILE A 106 -7.96 32.38 -7.72
C ILE A 106 -6.65 33.01 -8.22
N ASP A 107 -6.27 34.10 -7.56
CA ASP A 107 -4.99 34.76 -7.84
C ASP A 107 -3.83 33.78 -7.69
N PRO A 108 -2.84 33.78 -8.61
CA PRO A 108 -1.67 32.91 -8.53
C PRO A 108 -0.92 32.97 -7.20
N SER A 109 -0.91 34.13 -6.52
CA SER A 109 -0.29 34.27 -5.19
C SER A 109 -0.98 33.47 -4.08
N HIS A 110 -2.22 33.02 -4.31
CA HIS A 110 -3.00 32.20 -3.38
C HIS A 110 -3.14 30.73 -3.83
N ARG A 111 -2.48 30.34 -4.93
CA ARG A 111 -2.55 28.95 -5.44
C ARG A 111 -1.53 28.08 -4.73
N PRO A 112 -1.92 27.18 -3.83
CA PRO A 112 -1.01 26.24 -3.19
C PRO A 112 -0.45 25.24 -4.20
N ARG A 113 0.67 24.62 -3.87
CA ARG A 113 1.19 23.48 -4.62
C ARG A 113 0.39 22.22 -4.27
N ILE A 114 0.16 21.37 -5.25
CA ILE A 114 -0.64 20.16 -5.09
C ILE A 114 0.21 18.93 -5.42
N TYR A 115 0.32 18.04 -4.45
CA TYR A 115 0.96 16.75 -4.62
C TYR A 115 -0.04 15.63 -4.35
N VAL A 116 0.07 14.57 -5.11
CA VAL A 116 -0.79 13.39 -4.96
C VAL A 116 0.06 12.13 -4.92
N ARG A 117 -0.39 11.14 -4.16
CA ARG A 117 0.22 9.82 -4.17
C ARG A 117 -0.53 8.91 -5.14
N CYS A 118 0.21 8.15 -5.92
CA CYS A 118 -0.35 7.10 -6.78
C CYS A 118 -0.40 5.79 -6.02
N LEU A 119 -1.58 5.18 -5.90
CA LEU A 119 -1.81 3.88 -5.26
C LEU A 119 -2.37 2.82 -6.22
N ALA A 120 -2.92 3.26 -7.36
CA ALA A 120 -3.46 2.41 -8.40
C ALA A 120 -3.31 3.08 -9.77
N GLN A 121 -3.28 2.31 -10.84
CA GLN A 121 -3.07 2.81 -12.20
C GLN A 121 -3.97 2.13 -13.22
N SER A 122 -4.55 2.93 -14.13
CA SER A 122 -5.42 2.42 -15.20
C SER A 122 -4.70 1.58 -16.25
N ILE A 123 -3.40 1.78 -16.41
CA ILE A 123 -2.58 1.04 -17.39
C ILE A 123 -2.22 -0.38 -16.93
N ASP A 124 -2.33 -0.66 -15.63
CA ASP A 124 -1.95 -1.95 -15.06
C ASP A 124 -3.07 -2.98 -15.22
N PRO A 125 -2.89 -4.04 -16.04
CA PRO A 125 -3.93 -5.03 -16.31
C PRO A 125 -4.26 -5.90 -15.08
N ASP A 126 -3.37 -6.01 -14.11
CA ASP A 126 -3.57 -6.79 -12.88
C ASP A 126 -4.12 -5.92 -11.74
N ASP A 127 -4.24 -4.60 -11.94
CA ASP A 127 -4.84 -3.71 -10.96
C ASP A 127 -6.36 -3.92 -10.86
N PHE A 128 -6.92 -3.70 -9.66
CA PHE A 128 -8.37 -3.78 -9.45
C PHE A 128 -9.15 -2.86 -10.40
N VAL A 129 -8.54 -1.78 -10.87
CA VAL A 129 -9.10 -0.85 -11.85
C VAL A 129 -9.48 -1.57 -13.14
N HIS A 130 -8.62 -2.48 -13.62
CA HIS A 130 -8.91 -3.32 -14.79
C HIS A 130 -9.91 -4.44 -14.46
N VAL A 131 -9.69 -5.16 -13.38
CA VAL A 131 -10.55 -6.28 -12.96
C VAL A 131 -12.01 -5.85 -12.82
N TRP A 132 -12.25 -4.60 -12.43
CA TRP A 132 -13.58 -4.03 -12.24
C TRP A 132 -14.10 -3.24 -13.45
N GLY A 133 -13.38 -3.25 -14.56
CA GLY A 133 -13.80 -2.56 -15.79
C GLY A 133 -13.80 -1.03 -15.70
N MET A 134 -12.98 -0.47 -14.82
CA MET A 134 -12.89 0.97 -14.60
C MET A 134 -11.73 1.63 -15.36
N GLN A 135 -10.95 0.89 -16.14
CA GLN A 135 -9.72 1.38 -16.78
C GLN A 135 -9.93 2.63 -17.64
N ASP A 136 -11.02 2.69 -18.40
CA ASP A 136 -11.29 3.85 -19.27
C ASP A 136 -11.61 5.10 -18.45
N PHE A 137 -12.49 4.96 -17.48
CA PHE A 137 -12.82 6.05 -16.54
C PHE A 137 -11.56 6.53 -15.79
N MET A 138 -10.80 5.61 -15.22
CA MET A 138 -9.59 5.93 -14.48
C MET A 138 -8.52 6.56 -15.38
N GLY A 139 -8.35 6.11 -16.61
CA GLY A 139 -7.40 6.71 -17.55
C GLY A 139 -7.73 8.16 -17.89
N HIS A 140 -9.01 8.51 -17.99
CA HIS A 140 -9.43 9.91 -18.14
C HIS A 140 -9.20 10.72 -16.85
N TYR A 141 -9.49 10.12 -15.71
CA TYR A 141 -9.26 10.74 -14.41
C TYR A 141 -7.76 11.03 -14.18
N GLU A 142 -6.89 10.08 -14.44
CA GLU A 142 -5.42 10.25 -14.36
C GLU A 142 -4.93 11.40 -15.23
N LYS A 143 -5.39 11.51 -16.48
CA LYS A 143 -5.06 12.62 -17.38
C LYS A 143 -5.53 13.97 -16.83
N MET A 144 -6.69 14.01 -16.20
CA MET A 144 -7.21 15.21 -15.55
C MET A 144 -6.30 15.59 -14.37
N VAL A 145 -5.98 14.64 -13.48
CA VAL A 145 -5.06 14.87 -12.35
C VAL A 145 -3.69 15.34 -12.84
N ASP A 146 -3.11 14.65 -13.82
CA ASP A 146 -1.84 15.03 -14.46
C ASP A 146 -1.82 16.49 -14.93
N SER A 147 -2.97 17.04 -15.33
CA SER A 147 -3.04 18.39 -15.91
C SER A 147 -2.81 19.53 -14.90
N PHE A 148 -2.96 19.31 -13.59
CA PHE A 148 -2.91 20.40 -12.61
C PHE A 148 -2.05 20.17 -11.38
N VAL A 149 -1.65 18.92 -11.05
CA VAL A 149 -0.82 18.65 -9.88
C VAL A 149 0.62 19.06 -10.08
N ASP A 150 1.31 19.45 -9.03
CA ASP A 150 2.72 19.87 -9.04
C ASP A 150 3.70 18.71 -8.91
N GLY A 151 3.20 17.57 -8.48
CA GLY A 151 3.97 16.33 -8.42
C GLY A 151 3.12 15.13 -8.05
N VAL A 152 3.58 13.98 -8.52
CA VAL A 152 3.00 12.67 -8.22
C VAL A 152 4.05 11.81 -7.53
N LEU A 153 3.66 11.17 -6.44
CA LEU A 153 4.52 10.29 -5.67
C LEU A 153 4.20 8.83 -6.03
N ALA A 154 5.17 8.16 -6.63
CA ALA A 154 5.11 6.75 -6.99
C ALA A 154 5.88 5.90 -5.97
N THR A 155 5.43 4.69 -5.71
CA THR A 155 6.00 3.82 -4.66
C THR A 155 7.26 3.06 -5.11
N ASN A 156 7.46 2.90 -6.44
CA ASN A 156 8.56 2.15 -7.03
C ASN A 156 8.83 2.56 -8.48
N GLU A 157 9.92 2.05 -9.07
CA GLU A 157 10.31 2.37 -10.45
C GLU A 157 9.35 1.78 -11.48
N GLU A 158 8.71 0.64 -11.23
CA GLU A 158 7.71 0.08 -12.14
C GLU A 158 6.52 1.03 -12.29
N MET A 159 6.00 1.55 -11.18
CA MET A 159 4.92 2.55 -11.21
C MET A 159 5.33 3.82 -11.95
N VAL A 160 6.56 4.29 -11.75
CA VAL A 160 7.13 5.42 -12.51
C VAL A 160 7.17 5.11 -14.01
N MET A 161 7.60 3.91 -14.38
CA MET A 161 7.66 3.48 -15.79
C MET A 161 6.27 3.43 -16.42
N HIS A 162 5.28 2.87 -15.72
CA HIS A 162 3.89 2.85 -16.16
C HIS A 162 3.35 4.26 -16.41
N MET A 163 3.62 5.20 -15.49
CA MET A 163 3.22 6.61 -15.65
C MET A 163 3.87 7.24 -16.89
N LYS A 164 5.16 6.99 -17.12
CA LYS A 164 5.85 7.48 -18.33
C LYS A 164 5.22 6.93 -19.61
N ILE A 165 4.92 5.62 -19.64
CA ILE A 165 4.25 4.96 -20.77
C ILE A 165 2.85 5.54 -20.99
N ALA A 166 2.10 5.79 -19.91
CA ALA A 166 0.78 6.42 -19.97
C ALA A 166 0.80 7.88 -20.39
N GLY A 167 2.00 8.48 -20.54
CA GLY A 167 2.19 9.83 -21.04
C GLY A 167 1.99 10.94 -20.01
N TRP A 168 2.21 10.66 -18.75
CA TRP A 168 2.21 11.66 -17.68
C TRP A 168 3.22 12.77 -17.94
N LYS A 169 2.87 13.98 -17.56
CA LYS A 169 3.68 15.21 -17.72
C LYS A 169 4.04 15.87 -16.39
N ALA A 170 3.29 15.56 -15.32
CA ALA A 170 3.64 16.05 -13.99
C ALA A 170 5.01 15.52 -13.55
N PRO A 171 5.75 16.24 -12.71
CA PRO A 171 6.91 15.70 -12.02
C PRO A 171 6.53 14.42 -11.27
N ILE A 172 7.31 13.35 -11.48
CA ILE A 172 7.10 12.05 -10.82
C ILE A 172 8.28 11.82 -9.88
N TYR A 173 7.96 11.53 -8.63
CA TYR A 173 8.93 11.22 -7.58
C TYR A 173 8.77 9.75 -7.17
N ASN A 174 9.87 9.01 -7.14
CA ASN A 174 9.89 7.67 -6.56
C ASN A 174 10.21 7.77 -5.06
N ILE A 175 9.24 7.44 -4.21
CA ILE A 175 9.40 7.43 -2.76
C ILE A 175 9.99 6.12 -2.23
N SER A 176 10.27 5.14 -3.10
CA SER A 176 10.92 3.86 -2.81
C SER A 176 10.31 3.11 -1.62
N GLY A 177 9.00 2.95 -1.61
CA GLY A 177 8.32 2.19 -0.56
C GLY A 177 6.92 2.68 -0.24
N LEU A 178 6.38 2.13 0.84
CA LEU A 178 5.06 2.44 1.38
C LEU A 178 5.22 3.09 2.75
N ALA A 179 4.41 4.09 3.07
CA ALA A 179 4.37 4.66 4.41
C ALA A 179 4.08 3.56 5.44
N PHE A 180 4.93 3.50 6.46
CA PHE A 180 4.91 2.45 7.48
C PHE A 180 5.38 3.02 8.82
N GLY A 181 4.82 2.53 9.93
CA GLY A 181 5.21 2.91 11.29
C GLY A 181 5.78 1.69 12.03
N LYS A 182 7.07 1.43 11.85
CA LYS A 182 7.76 0.25 12.41
C LYS A 182 7.58 0.17 13.93
N SER A 183 7.86 1.26 14.63
CA SER A 183 7.77 1.32 16.10
C SER A 183 6.36 1.05 16.62
N GLU A 184 5.33 1.52 15.90
CA GLU A 184 3.93 1.28 16.27
C GLU A 184 3.58 -0.20 16.12
N VAL A 185 3.94 -0.84 15.00
CA VAL A 185 3.70 -2.27 14.78
C VAL A 185 4.42 -3.11 15.84
N GLN A 186 5.69 -2.81 16.14
CA GLN A 186 6.46 -3.51 17.17
C GLN A 186 5.88 -3.33 18.58
N SER A 187 5.29 -2.17 18.87
CA SER A 187 4.67 -1.90 20.18
C SER A 187 3.40 -2.73 20.45
N ARG A 188 2.81 -3.32 19.41
CA ARG A 188 1.60 -4.14 19.52
C ARG A 188 1.85 -5.59 19.94
N VAL A 189 3.10 -6.01 20.00
CA VAL A 189 3.51 -7.31 20.55
C VAL A 189 4.28 -7.10 21.84
N ALA A 190 4.20 -8.05 22.76
CA ALA A 190 4.87 -7.93 24.05
C ALA A 190 6.40 -7.82 23.92
N ASN A 191 6.97 -8.56 22.96
CA ASN A 191 8.39 -8.56 22.59
C ASN A 191 8.54 -9.25 21.24
N ILE A 192 9.58 -8.87 20.49
CA ILE A 192 9.96 -9.60 19.28
C ILE A 192 10.55 -10.95 19.67
N LYS A 193 9.91 -12.02 19.23
CA LYS A 193 10.30 -13.38 19.56
C LYS A 193 11.59 -13.77 18.83
N PRO A 194 12.60 -14.35 19.53
CA PRO A 194 13.78 -14.88 18.86
C PRO A 194 13.39 -15.91 17.78
N PHE A 195 14.08 -15.90 16.64
CA PHE A 195 13.73 -16.75 15.51
C PHE A 195 13.70 -18.24 15.88
N ALA A 196 14.68 -18.69 16.69
CA ALA A 196 14.76 -20.09 17.14
C ALA A 196 13.55 -20.56 17.97
N ASP A 197 12.85 -19.62 18.63
CA ASP A 197 11.71 -19.92 19.51
C ASP A 197 10.37 -19.88 18.74
N ARG A 198 10.41 -19.54 17.43
CA ARG A 198 9.21 -19.43 16.60
C ARG A 198 8.77 -20.79 16.08
N LYS A 199 7.47 -20.91 15.86
CA LYS A 199 6.89 -22.12 15.25
C LYS A 199 7.32 -22.25 13.79
N TYR A 200 7.50 -23.48 13.35
CA TYR A 200 7.58 -23.82 11.94
C TYR A 200 6.21 -23.56 11.30
N ARG A 201 5.96 -22.31 11.02
CA ARG A 201 4.69 -21.81 10.48
C ARG A 201 4.94 -20.89 9.31
N VAL A 202 4.12 -21.10 8.28
CA VAL A 202 4.03 -20.27 7.09
C VAL A 202 2.69 -19.55 7.09
N VAL A 203 2.73 -18.23 7.06
CA VAL A 203 1.54 -17.37 7.09
C VAL A 203 1.28 -16.80 5.71
N PHE A 204 0.04 -16.94 5.24
CA PHE A 204 -0.49 -16.19 4.11
C PHE A 204 -1.51 -15.18 4.64
N SER A 205 -1.32 -13.90 4.36
CA SER A 205 -2.18 -12.83 4.86
C SER A 205 -2.54 -11.83 3.76
N ALA A 206 -3.18 -12.31 2.72
CA ALA A 206 -3.73 -11.53 1.63
C ALA A 206 -5.20 -11.87 1.42
N ARG A 207 -5.90 -11.08 0.61
CA ARG A 207 -7.26 -11.42 0.18
C ARG A 207 -7.25 -12.76 -0.55
N TRP A 208 -8.33 -13.51 -0.41
CA TRP A 208 -8.48 -14.81 -1.06
C TRP A 208 -9.09 -14.67 -2.45
N ASP A 209 -8.56 -13.72 -3.22
CA ASP A 209 -9.02 -13.33 -4.55
C ASP A 209 -7.97 -13.71 -5.62
N GLN A 210 -8.40 -13.77 -6.87
CA GLN A 210 -7.60 -14.30 -7.98
C GLN A 210 -6.25 -13.60 -8.16
N GLU A 211 -6.17 -12.28 -7.97
CA GLU A 211 -4.93 -11.52 -8.10
C GLU A 211 -3.90 -11.83 -7.00
N LYS A 212 -4.32 -12.50 -5.93
CA LYS A 212 -3.44 -12.98 -4.84
C LYS A 212 -3.06 -14.44 -4.97
N GLN A 213 -3.54 -15.12 -6.02
CA GLN A 213 -3.23 -16.51 -6.39
C GLN A 213 -3.29 -17.54 -5.24
N PRO A 214 -4.41 -17.65 -4.52
CA PRO A 214 -4.53 -18.61 -3.43
C PRO A 214 -4.38 -20.07 -3.89
N ASP A 215 -4.68 -20.37 -5.14
CA ASP A 215 -4.48 -21.68 -5.76
C ASP A 215 -2.99 -22.07 -5.77
N PHE A 216 -2.07 -21.16 -6.10
CA PHE A 216 -0.63 -21.43 -6.02
C PHE A 216 -0.20 -21.76 -4.58
N TYR A 217 -0.72 -21.03 -3.57
CA TYR A 217 -0.43 -21.36 -2.18
C TYR A 217 -0.97 -22.71 -1.77
N MET A 218 -2.16 -23.09 -2.24
CA MET A 218 -2.73 -24.42 -2.01
C MET A 218 -1.93 -25.53 -2.72
N ASP A 219 -1.42 -25.28 -3.94
CA ASP A 219 -0.52 -26.20 -4.63
C ASP A 219 0.78 -26.42 -3.86
N LEU A 220 1.36 -25.33 -3.32
CA LEU A 220 2.56 -25.39 -2.48
C LEU A 220 2.31 -26.25 -1.23
N ILE A 221 1.18 -26.07 -0.55
CA ILE A 221 0.81 -26.89 0.63
C ILE A 221 0.71 -28.36 0.27
N GLU A 222 0.03 -28.69 -0.83
CA GLU A 222 -0.11 -30.09 -1.28
C GLU A 222 1.22 -30.71 -1.65
N ALA A 223 2.07 -29.98 -2.38
CA ALA A 223 3.42 -30.43 -2.78
C ALA A 223 4.30 -30.66 -1.54
N TRP A 224 4.27 -29.74 -0.57
CA TRP A 224 5.02 -29.88 0.69
C TRP A 224 4.64 -31.15 1.45
N HIS A 225 3.36 -31.38 1.64
CA HIS A 225 2.88 -32.58 2.34
C HIS A 225 3.05 -33.90 1.56
N ALA A 226 3.28 -33.82 0.25
CA ALA A 226 3.56 -35.00 -0.59
C ALA A 226 5.05 -35.39 -0.59
N GLN A 227 5.95 -34.51 -0.17
CA GLN A 227 7.39 -34.75 -0.20
C GLN A 227 7.86 -35.43 1.09
N PRO A 228 8.41 -36.66 1.03
CA PRO A 228 8.93 -37.35 2.21
C PRO A 228 10.16 -36.63 2.78
N GLY A 229 10.24 -36.55 4.09
CA GLY A 229 11.43 -36.07 4.80
C GLY A 229 11.44 -34.56 5.11
N LEU A 230 10.45 -33.82 4.65
CA LEU A 230 10.26 -32.44 5.10
C LEU A 230 9.69 -32.39 6.52
N GLU A 231 10.08 -31.38 7.27
CA GLU A 231 9.56 -31.15 8.62
C GLU A 231 8.07 -30.81 8.59
N GLU A 232 7.40 -31.08 9.71
CA GLU A 232 5.99 -30.71 9.88
C GLU A 232 5.86 -29.20 10.01
N VAL A 233 5.21 -28.59 9.01
CA VAL A 233 4.99 -27.14 8.91
C VAL A 233 3.51 -26.83 9.06
N GLU A 234 3.19 -25.86 9.90
CA GLU A 234 1.84 -25.31 10.00
C GLU A 234 1.64 -24.24 8.92
N PHE A 235 0.93 -24.59 7.86
CA PHE A 235 0.46 -23.60 6.88
C PHE A 235 -0.82 -22.95 7.38
N CYS A 236 -0.90 -21.62 7.29
CA CYS A 236 -2.09 -20.91 7.72
C CYS A 236 -2.45 -19.70 6.86
N VAL A 237 -3.74 -19.38 6.89
CA VAL A 237 -4.29 -18.14 6.31
C VAL A 237 -4.77 -17.26 7.45
N CYS A 238 -4.41 -15.97 7.41
CA CYS A 238 -4.86 -14.98 8.36
C CYS A 238 -5.76 -13.95 7.66
N SER A 239 -6.94 -13.72 8.22
CA SER A 239 -7.92 -12.76 7.72
C SER A 239 -8.51 -11.91 8.84
N GLY A 240 -8.62 -10.59 8.62
CA GLY A 240 -9.31 -9.66 9.54
C GLY A 240 -10.84 -9.76 9.50
N SER A 241 -11.38 -10.56 8.58
CA SER A 241 -12.82 -10.88 8.48
C SER A 241 -12.98 -12.39 8.23
N SER A 242 -14.21 -12.86 8.05
CA SER A 242 -14.42 -14.23 7.57
C SER A 242 -13.76 -14.43 6.21
N LEU A 243 -13.07 -15.56 6.04
CA LEU A 243 -12.41 -15.89 4.76
C LEU A 243 -13.47 -16.13 3.68
N LYS A 244 -13.39 -15.33 2.63
CA LYS A 244 -14.33 -15.38 1.50
C LYS A 244 -13.57 -15.18 0.19
N SER A 245 -14.11 -15.74 -0.87
CA SER A 245 -13.69 -15.50 -2.24
C SER A 245 -14.91 -15.51 -3.16
N ASN A 246 -14.85 -14.75 -4.24
CA ASN A 246 -15.84 -14.84 -5.32
C ASN A 246 -15.65 -16.11 -6.17
N ASN A 247 -14.55 -16.84 -5.98
CA ASN A 247 -14.27 -18.11 -6.64
C ASN A 247 -14.63 -19.28 -5.73
N GLU A 248 -15.75 -19.96 -6.04
CA GLU A 248 -16.22 -21.11 -5.27
C GLU A 248 -15.21 -22.27 -5.26
N SER A 249 -14.42 -22.44 -6.32
CA SER A 249 -13.39 -23.45 -6.41
C SER A 249 -12.30 -23.25 -5.34
N TYR A 250 -11.88 -22.00 -5.12
CA TYR A 250 -10.93 -21.67 -4.06
C TYR A 250 -11.49 -22.04 -2.68
N MET A 251 -12.71 -21.66 -2.39
CA MET A 251 -13.33 -21.95 -1.09
C MET A 251 -13.53 -23.46 -0.86
N LYS A 252 -13.89 -24.20 -1.91
CA LYS A 252 -14.01 -25.66 -1.83
C LYS A 252 -12.67 -26.30 -1.49
N ARG A 253 -11.63 -26.01 -2.25
CA ARG A 253 -10.28 -26.56 -2.05
C ARG A 253 -9.69 -26.15 -0.68
N THR A 254 -9.89 -24.90 -0.26
CA THR A 254 -9.51 -24.41 1.06
C THR A 254 -10.13 -25.27 2.17
N ARG A 255 -11.43 -25.57 2.05
CA ARG A 255 -12.14 -26.42 3.00
C ARG A 255 -11.61 -27.85 3.02
N GLU A 256 -11.28 -28.41 1.86
CA GLU A 256 -10.68 -29.75 1.76
C GLU A 256 -9.33 -29.81 2.48
N LEU A 257 -8.43 -28.83 2.27
CA LEU A 257 -7.15 -28.75 2.97
C LEU A 257 -7.32 -28.54 4.48
N PHE A 258 -8.27 -27.72 4.90
CA PHE A 258 -8.58 -27.51 6.32
C PHE A 258 -9.07 -28.80 6.98
N LEU A 259 -10.00 -29.52 6.36
CA LEU A 259 -10.52 -30.80 6.89
C LEU A 259 -9.46 -31.90 6.91
N ALA A 260 -8.50 -31.85 5.98
CA ALA A 260 -7.35 -32.75 5.96
C ALA A 260 -6.26 -32.39 6.99
N GLY A 261 -6.42 -31.31 7.75
CA GLY A 261 -5.45 -30.82 8.72
C GLY A 261 -4.19 -30.21 8.12
N LYS A 262 -4.17 -29.95 6.81
CA LYS A 262 -3.02 -29.40 6.07
C LYS A 262 -2.96 -27.86 6.08
N LEU A 263 -4.07 -27.20 6.37
CA LEU A 263 -4.20 -25.75 6.41
C LEU A 263 -4.97 -25.32 7.65
N LYS A 264 -4.47 -24.31 8.37
CA LYS A 264 -5.21 -23.62 9.43
C LYS A 264 -5.77 -22.31 8.91
N ILE A 265 -6.96 -21.94 9.39
CA ILE A 265 -7.63 -20.70 9.02
C ILE A 265 -7.86 -19.89 10.29
N TYR A 266 -7.30 -18.68 10.32
CA TYR A 266 -7.49 -17.70 11.38
C TYR A 266 -8.31 -16.55 10.81
N GLU A 267 -9.55 -16.42 11.28
CA GLU A 267 -10.53 -15.45 10.78
C GLU A 267 -10.88 -14.42 11.86
N ASN A 268 -11.42 -13.28 11.40
CA ASN A 268 -11.89 -12.20 12.28
C ASN A 268 -10.81 -11.72 13.25
N LEU A 269 -9.56 -11.72 12.80
CA LEU A 269 -8.42 -11.32 13.62
C LEU A 269 -8.42 -9.80 13.83
N GLU A 270 -8.31 -9.41 15.07
CA GLU A 270 -7.85 -8.05 15.41
C GLU A 270 -6.36 -7.90 15.05
N LYS A 271 -5.91 -6.66 14.82
CA LYS A 271 -4.51 -6.40 14.42
C LYS A 271 -3.48 -6.96 15.40
N ASN A 272 -3.73 -6.88 16.69
CA ASN A 272 -2.81 -7.41 17.70
C ASN A 272 -2.69 -8.94 17.64
N ASP A 273 -3.81 -9.65 17.40
CA ASP A 273 -3.81 -11.10 17.26
C ASP A 273 -3.06 -11.52 16.00
N TYR A 274 -3.28 -10.83 14.90
CA TYR A 274 -2.54 -11.04 13.67
C TYR A 274 -1.02 -10.83 13.87
N TYR A 275 -0.60 -9.74 14.51
CA TYR A 275 0.81 -9.48 14.75
C TYR A 275 1.44 -10.52 15.70
N ASN A 276 0.70 -11.02 16.68
CA ASN A 276 1.18 -12.12 17.54
C ASN A 276 1.36 -13.43 16.76
N ILE A 277 0.45 -13.74 15.79
CA ILE A 277 0.63 -14.89 14.90
C ILE A 277 1.88 -14.74 14.05
N VAL A 278 2.10 -13.58 13.43
CA VAL A 278 3.29 -13.31 12.61
C VAL A 278 4.56 -13.37 13.46
N ASN A 279 4.57 -12.74 14.63
CA ASN A 279 5.70 -12.76 15.58
C ASN A 279 6.05 -14.18 16.08
N ASP A 280 5.07 -15.10 16.08
CA ASP A 280 5.25 -16.50 16.45
C ASP A 280 5.58 -17.41 15.25
N SER A 281 5.67 -16.86 14.05
CA SER A 281 5.87 -17.58 12.78
C SER A 281 7.27 -17.34 12.20
N ARG A 282 7.76 -18.29 11.41
CA ARG A 282 9.07 -18.17 10.76
C ARG A 282 9.01 -17.49 9.40
N VAL A 283 7.97 -17.75 8.61
CA VAL A 283 7.85 -17.22 7.25
C VAL A 283 6.47 -16.64 6.98
N VAL A 284 6.44 -15.49 6.32
CA VAL A 284 5.27 -14.97 5.59
C VAL A 284 5.50 -15.21 4.11
N PHE A 285 4.56 -15.90 3.49
CA PHE A 285 4.57 -16.27 2.08
C PHE A 285 3.55 -15.44 1.29
N ASN A 286 3.92 -15.05 0.08
CA ASN A 286 3.02 -14.36 -0.84
C ASN A 286 3.21 -14.87 -2.27
N CYS A 287 2.14 -14.87 -3.05
CA CYS A 287 2.13 -15.24 -4.46
C CYS A 287 1.29 -14.27 -5.33
N ALA A 288 1.10 -13.04 -4.85
CA ALA A 288 0.31 -12.05 -5.57
C ALA A 288 0.91 -11.70 -6.95
N LEU A 289 0.03 -11.54 -7.93
CA LEU A 289 0.38 -10.99 -9.24
C LEU A 289 0.51 -9.47 -9.20
N GLN A 290 -0.24 -8.84 -8.32
CA GLN A 290 -0.25 -7.39 -8.20
C GLN A 290 -0.22 -6.99 -6.72
N ASP A 291 0.81 -6.25 -6.38
CA ASP A 291 0.95 -5.52 -5.12
C ASP A 291 2.13 -4.55 -5.27
N TRP A 292 1.86 -3.25 -5.36
CA TRP A 292 2.93 -2.27 -5.61
C TRP A 292 3.99 -2.26 -4.51
N VAL A 293 3.54 -2.30 -3.27
CA VAL A 293 4.35 -2.57 -2.07
C VAL A 293 3.44 -3.21 -1.04
N SER A 294 3.79 -4.39 -0.59
CA SER A 294 2.97 -5.13 0.37
C SER A 294 3.15 -4.61 1.80
N ASN A 295 2.06 -4.21 2.45
CA ASN A 295 2.07 -3.92 3.89
C ASN A 295 2.50 -5.13 4.70
N THR A 296 2.05 -6.32 4.30
CA THR A 296 2.37 -7.60 4.94
C THR A 296 3.87 -7.87 5.02
N VAL A 297 4.62 -7.49 3.97
CA VAL A 297 6.09 -7.58 3.98
C VAL A 297 6.68 -6.74 5.10
N SER A 298 6.27 -5.48 5.19
CA SER A 298 6.80 -4.55 6.20
C SER A 298 6.43 -4.98 7.60
N GLU A 299 5.19 -5.44 7.80
CA GLU A 299 4.71 -5.97 9.08
C GLU A 299 5.52 -7.20 9.51
N ALA A 300 5.68 -8.18 8.61
CA ALA A 300 6.42 -9.41 8.88
C ALA A 300 7.90 -9.14 9.15
N ASP A 301 8.56 -8.36 8.29
CA ASP A 301 9.97 -8.00 8.40
C ASP A 301 10.25 -7.20 9.68
N SER A 302 9.35 -6.29 10.08
CA SER A 302 9.47 -5.53 11.32
C SER A 302 9.35 -6.37 12.58
N LEU A 303 8.60 -7.46 12.51
CA LEU A 303 8.41 -8.42 13.61
C LEU A 303 9.46 -9.54 13.59
N GLY A 304 10.45 -9.49 12.70
CA GLY A 304 11.52 -10.48 12.63
C GLY A 304 11.06 -11.83 12.05
N CYS A 305 10.06 -11.82 11.16
CA CYS A 305 9.62 -12.97 10.39
C CYS A 305 10.26 -12.93 9.01
N ASN A 306 10.76 -14.05 8.50
CA ASN A 306 11.23 -14.16 7.12
C ASN A 306 10.08 -13.92 6.15
N VAL A 307 10.40 -13.47 4.95
CA VAL A 307 9.43 -13.19 3.89
C VAL A 307 9.86 -13.84 2.58
N LEU A 308 8.94 -14.50 1.89
CA LEU A 308 9.19 -15.18 0.60
C LEU A 308 8.13 -14.75 -0.42
N TYR A 309 8.58 -14.15 -1.52
CA TYR A 309 7.73 -13.54 -2.53
C TYR A 309 8.13 -13.98 -3.94
N PRO A 310 7.25 -13.84 -4.95
CA PRO A 310 7.64 -14.14 -6.33
C PRO A 310 8.61 -13.09 -6.89
N ALA A 311 9.57 -13.48 -7.69
CA ALA A 311 10.41 -12.57 -8.47
C ALA A 311 9.62 -11.96 -9.63
N TYR A 312 8.57 -11.20 -9.31
CA TYR A 312 7.60 -10.70 -10.25
C TYR A 312 7.35 -9.21 -10.04
N ARG A 313 7.26 -8.43 -11.12
CA ARG A 313 6.91 -7.01 -11.13
C ARG A 313 7.77 -6.16 -10.17
N SER A 314 7.15 -5.49 -9.20
CA SER A 314 7.82 -4.60 -8.23
C SER A 314 8.53 -5.31 -7.08
N PHE A 315 8.29 -6.62 -6.89
CA PHE A 315 8.91 -7.33 -5.76
C PHE A 315 10.44 -7.40 -5.84
N PRO A 316 11.10 -7.64 -7.01
CA PRO A 316 12.55 -7.55 -7.09
C PRO A 316 13.12 -6.24 -6.58
N GLU A 317 12.51 -5.09 -6.88
CA GLU A 317 12.91 -3.79 -6.33
C GLU A 317 12.70 -3.74 -4.81
N THR A 318 11.54 -4.19 -4.32
CA THR A 318 11.22 -4.23 -2.89
C THR A 318 12.23 -5.04 -2.10
N PHE A 319 12.71 -6.14 -2.64
CA PHE A 319 13.68 -7.04 -1.99
C PHE A 319 15.14 -6.76 -2.40
N SER A 320 15.42 -5.64 -3.11
CA SER A 320 16.76 -5.31 -3.60
C SER A 320 17.37 -6.45 -4.43
N ASN A 321 16.55 -7.14 -5.22
CA ASN A 321 16.90 -8.32 -6.04
C ASN A 321 17.52 -9.47 -5.25
N ASP A 322 17.16 -9.65 -4.00
CA ASP A 322 17.67 -10.69 -3.13
C ASP A 322 17.13 -12.07 -3.54
N PRO A 323 17.96 -12.97 -4.09
CA PRO A 323 17.48 -14.24 -4.63
C PRO A 323 16.98 -15.22 -3.57
N ASP A 324 17.39 -15.06 -2.32
CA ASP A 324 17.00 -15.97 -1.23
C ASP A 324 15.59 -15.68 -0.71
N ARG A 325 15.06 -14.47 -1.00
CA ARG A 325 13.71 -14.04 -0.61
C ARG A 325 12.73 -13.96 -1.80
N LEU A 326 13.22 -14.30 -3.00
CA LEU A 326 12.46 -14.22 -4.24
C LEU A 326 12.46 -15.56 -4.95
N TYR A 327 11.29 -16.20 -5.12
CA TYR A 327 11.16 -17.42 -5.88
C TYR A 327 10.75 -17.14 -7.35
N ILE A 328 11.08 -18.07 -8.25
CA ILE A 328 10.67 -18.01 -9.66
C ILE A 328 9.14 -18.09 -9.73
N PRO A 329 8.45 -17.11 -10.33
CA PRO A 329 6.99 -17.11 -10.42
C PRO A 329 6.46 -18.44 -10.97
N TRP A 330 5.43 -18.96 -10.33
CA TRP A 330 4.75 -20.23 -10.65
C TRP A 330 5.61 -21.49 -10.53
N SER A 331 6.83 -21.42 -10.04
CA SER A 331 7.65 -22.59 -9.74
C SER A 331 7.42 -23.05 -8.30
N ILE A 332 6.68 -24.13 -8.13
CA ILE A 332 6.47 -24.78 -6.82
C ILE A 332 7.82 -25.30 -6.27
N GLU A 333 8.65 -25.89 -7.11
CA GLU A 333 9.96 -26.44 -6.73
C GLU A 333 10.86 -25.35 -6.14
N ASP A 334 11.05 -24.23 -6.85
CA ASP A 334 11.90 -23.12 -6.38
C ASP A 334 11.31 -22.45 -5.11
N ALA A 335 9.96 -22.35 -5.03
CA ALA A 335 9.30 -21.84 -3.85
C ALA A 335 9.51 -22.75 -2.63
N MET A 336 9.46 -24.08 -2.80
CA MET A 336 9.70 -25.06 -1.74
C MET A 336 11.13 -25.03 -1.23
N ASP A 337 12.12 -25.02 -2.14
CA ASP A 337 13.55 -24.99 -1.77
C ASP A 337 13.90 -23.76 -0.93
N LYS A 338 13.40 -22.60 -1.34
CA LYS A 338 13.62 -21.34 -0.60
C LYS A 338 12.84 -21.28 0.70
N LEU A 339 11.63 -21.82 0.69
CA LEU A 339 10.80 -21.89 1.90
C LEU A 339 11.46 -22.75 2.99
N GLU A 340 12.02 -23.90 2.62
CA GLU A 340 12.75 -24.79 3.53
C GLU A 340 13.93 -24.03 4.18
N ALA A 341 14.76 -23.37 3.39
CA ALA A 341 15.88 -22.59 3.89
C ALA A 341 15.46 -21.45 4.85
N LEU A 342 14.37 -20.74 4.51
CA LEU A 342 13.84 -19.64 5.33
C LEU A 342 13.09 -20.12 6.59
N LEU A 343 12.63 -21.36 6.59
CA LEU A 343 12.07 -21.99 7.79
C LEU A 343 13.16 -22.33 8.80
N ASP A 344 14.36 -22.72 8.34
CA ASP A 344 15.45 -23.17 9.20
C ASP A 344 16.26 -22.00 9.78
N PHE A 345 16.50 -20.96 9.00
CA PHE A 345 17.41 -19.89 9.36
C PHE A 345 16.77 -18.49 9.19
N PRO A 346 17.09 -17.54 10.11
CA PRO A 346 16.72 -16.17 9.92
C PRO A 346 17.52 -15.57 8.75
N HIS A 347 16.84 -14.83 7.89
CA HIS A 347 17.51 -14.18 6.76
C HIS A 347 18.45 -13.05 7.28
N PRO A 348 19.70 -12.94 6.75
CA PRO A 348 20.68 -11.96 7.25
C PRO A 348 20.27 -10.49 7.05
N ARG A 349 19.37 -10.21 6.09
CA ARG A 349 18.88 -8.86 5.79
C ARG A 349 17.48 -8.61 6.37
N MET A 350 17.12 -9.32 7.43
CA MET A 350 15.85 -9.11 8.13
C MET A 350 15.82 -7.69 8.75
N GLY A 351 14.68 -7.03 8.65
CA GLY A 351 14.47 -5.66 9.11
C GLY A 351 14.76 -4.57 8.05
N GLU A 352 15.46 -4.88 6.96
CA GLU A 352 15.85 -3.90 5.93
C GLU A 352 14.64 -3.27 5.20
N ILE A 353 13.63 -4.09 4.89
CA ILE A 353 12.45 -3.63 4.16
C ILE A 353 11.61 -2.72 5.05
N SER A 354 11.39 -3.13 6.29
CA SER A 354 10.63 -2.34 7.26
C SER A 354 11.35 -1.03 7.61
N ASP A 355 12.68 -1.01 7.73
CA ASP A 355 13.46 0.20 7.96
C ASP A 355 13.35 1.18 6.79
N ARG A 356 13.44 0.67 5.56
CA ARG A 356 13.26 1.49 4.37
C ARG A 356 11.85 2.08 4.30
N ASN A 357 10.82 1.29 4.60
CA ASN A 357 9.44 1.74 4.56
C ASN A 357 9.09 2.70 5.71
N ASP A 358 9.70 2.52 6.89
CA ASP A 358 9.55 3.43 8.04
C ASP A 358 10.02 4.85 7.71
N SER A 359 11.05 4.99 6.86
CA SER A 359 11.53 6.29 6.39
C SER A 359 10.76 6.88 5.20
N THR A 360 9.72 6.21 4.68
CA THR A 360 8.99 6.69 3.50
C THR A 360 8.26 8.00 3.76
N ILE A 361 7.68 8.18 4.94
CA ILE A 361 6.97 9.43 5.28
C ILE A 361 7.96 10.61 5.34
N ASP A 362 9.18 10.40 5.83
CA ASP A 362 10.23 11.41 5.79
C ASP A 362 10.59 11.81 4.36
N ARG A 363 10.72 10.84 3.45
CA ARG A 363 10.95 11.12 2.01
C ARG A 363 9.79 11.89 1.38
N ILE A 364 8.54 11.54 1.73
CA ILE A 364 7.37 12.32 1.31
C ILE A 364 7.50 13.77 1.80
N CYS A 365 7.80 13.98 3.07
CA CYS A 365 7.98 15.31 3.62
C CYS A 365 9.08 16.09 2.91
N ASP A 366 10.22 15.45 2.59
CA ASP A 366 11.30 16.09 1.85
C ASP A 366 10.85 16.56 0.46
N ILE A 367 10.05 15.76 -0.26
CA ILE A 367 9.47 16.18 -1.54
C ILE A 367 8.55 17.40 -1.35
N LEU A 368 7.65 17.35 -0.37
CA LEU A 368 6.71 18.41 -0.09
C LEU A 368 7.40 19.72 0.33
N GLU A 369 8.55 19.63 1.01
CA GLU A 369 9.41 20.76 1.37
C GLU A 369 10.30 21.26 0.22
N GLY A 370 10.30 20.57 -0.93
CA GLY A 370 11.13 20.92 -2.09
C GLY A 370 12.57 20.43 -1.99
N LYS A 371 12.84 19.42 -1.18
CA LYS A 371 14.16 18.78 -0.98
C LYS A 371 14.27 17.41 -1.67
N GLY A 372 13.31 17.04 -2.51
CA GLY A 372 13.20 15.70 -3.11
C GLY A 372 13.89 15.56 -4.49
N GLU A 373 14.94 16.30 -4.79
CA GLU A 373 15.59 16.29 -6.13
C GLU A 373 16.14 14.90 -6.50
N ASP A 374 16.69 14.17 -5.56
CA ASP A 374 17.23 12.82 -5.74
C ASP A 374 16.15 11.75 -6.02
N MET A 375 14.92 12.02 -5.60
CA MET A 375 13.74 11.17 -5.83
C MET A 375 13.01 11.48 -7.13
N LEU A 376 13.34 12.59 -7.78
CA LEU A 376 12.72 13.02 -9.04
C LEU A 376 13.11 12.08 -10.19
N ARG A 377 12.13 11.46 -10.85
CA ARG A 377 12.32 10.52 -11.97
C ARG A 377 11.90 11.11 -13.31
N MET A 378 11.05 12.08 -13.27
CA MET A 378 10.60 12.79 -14.46
C MET A 378 10.23 14.23 -14.12
N THR A 379 10.68 15.16 -14.96
CA THR A 379 10.20 16.53 -15.00
C THR A 379 10.01 16.94 -16.45
N THR A 380 8.98 17.75 -16.72
CA THR A 380 8.79 18.38 -18.02
C THR A 380 8.76 19.88 -17.84
N ASP A 381 9.56 20.61 -18.62
CA ASP A 381 9.62 22.09 -18.57
C ASP A 381 8.30 22.76 -18.97
N TYR A 382 7.39 21.98 -19.55
CA TYR A 382 6.09 22.44 -20.03
C TYR A 382 5.23 23.12 -18.96
N ARG A 383 5.39 22.76 -17.69
CA ARG A 383 4.55 23.27 -16.60
C ARG A 383 4.94 24.62 -16.04
N LYS A 384 6.18 25.07 -16.21
CA LYS A 384 6.56 26.44 -15.85
C LYS A 384 5.64 27.45 -16.55
N HIS A 385 5.34 27.20 -17.81
CA HIS A 385 4.49 28.10 -18.62
C HIS A 385 3.02 28.08 -18.25
N THR A 386 2.47 26.94 -17.80
CA THR A 386 1.04 26.84 -17.45
C THR A 386 0.72 27.40 -16.07
N ARG A 387 1.67 27.43 -15.14
CA ARG A 387 1.50 28.04 -13.82
C ARG A 387 1.57 29.57 -13.85
N GLU A 388 2.41 30.10 -14.71
CA GLU A 388 2.66 31.55 -14.86
C GLU A 388 1.69 32.20 -15.85
N SER A 389 1.02 31.44 -16.72
CA SER A 389 0.07 32.03 -17.67
C SER A 389 -1.16 32.53 -16.93
N LYS A 390 -1.25 33.82 -16.83
CA LYS A 390 -2.55 34.51 -16.81
C LYS A 390 -3.25 34.16 -18.13
N PHE A 391 -4.48 33.72 -18.10
CA PHE A 391 -5.29 33.43 -19.28
C PHE A 391 -4.79 34.07 -20.57
#